data_69ee725e0f441a2c0517ab5526dedcda
#
_entry.id   69ee725e0f441a2c0517ab5526dedcda
#
_cell.length_a   1.000
_cell.length_b   1.000
_cell.length_c   1.000
_cell.angle_alpha   90.00
_cell.angle_beta   90.00
_cell.angle_gamma   90.00
#
_symmetry.space_group_name_H-M   'P 1'
#
loop_
_entity.id
_entity.type
_entity.pdbx_description
1 polymer ?
#
loop_
_entity_poly.entity_id
_entity_poly.type
_entity_poly.pdbx_seq_one_letter_code
_entity_poly.pdbx_strand_id
1 'polypeptide(L)'
;MRGPARLLVIILAATLLVPLGAASAPATDRPGPCALDRVENETVRQWVKRVIRCAERRWEVPGGAAKAICIAKVESGLNPKAVSAGGEYLGVFQHAASAWPDRYRDWTRRVWELDERALNGRTNTIVAIRMASANGWGAWAGVGDC
;
A
#
# COMPACT_ATOMS: atom_id res chain seq x y z
N MET A 1 -71.02 48.35 30.14
CA MET A 1 -70.90 47.56 28.92
C MET A 1 -69.43 47.19 28.77
N ARG A 2 -69.09 45.91 29.00
CA ARG A 2 -67.70 45.41 28.97
C ARG A 2 -67.50 44.74 27.65
N GLY A 3 -66.58 45.23 26.84
CA GLY A 3 -66.19 44.64 25.58
C GLY A 3 -65.25 43.45 25.77
N PRO A 4 -65.30 42.44 24.88
CA PRO A 4 -64.51 41.24 25.04
C PRO A 4 -63.03 41.45 24.66
N ALA A 5 -62.13 40.98 25.52
CA ALA A 5 -60.71 40.95 25.29
C ALA A 5 -60.38 39.89 24.21
N ARG A 6 -59.76 40.29 23.12
CA ARG A 6 -59.24 39.40 22.08
C ARG A 6 -57.88 38.84 22.51
N LEU A 7 -57.87 37.55 22.77
CA LEU A 7 -56.65 36.78 23.05
C LEU A 7 -55.88 36.61 21.75
N LEU A 8 -54.69 37.17 21.66
CA LEU A 8 -53.77 36.98 20.52
C LEU A 8 -52.93 35.75 20.79
N VAL A 9 -53.21 34.66 20.09
CA VAL A 9 -52.39 33.42 20.15
C VAL A 9 -51.22 33.60 19.19
N ILE A 10 -50.02 33.77 19.76
CA ILE A 10 -48.76 33.78 18.98
C ILE A 10 -48.30 32.35 18.86
N ILE A 11 -48.38 31.80 17.65
CA ILE A 11 -47.83 30.49 17.33
C ILE A 11 -46.36 30.69 17.00
N LEU A 12 -45.46 30.30 17.92
CA LEU A 12 -44.04 30.20 17.63
C LEU A 12 -43.78 28.94 16.79
N ALA A 13 -43.50 29.12 15.52
CA ALA A 13 -43.01 28.05 14.67
C ALA A 13 -41.53 27.79 15.00
N ALA A 14 -41.27 26.74 15.75
CA ALA A 14 -39.87 26.26 15.95
C ALA A 14 -39.38 25.56 14.70
N THR A 15 -38.53 26.23 13.92
CA THR A 15 -37.80 25.62 12.80
C THR A 15 -36.72 24.70 13.35
N LEU A 16 -36.96 23.41 13.31
CA LEU A 16 -35.95 22.36 13.56
C LEU A 16 -34.90 22.42 12.42
N LEU A 17 -33.75 23.02 12.69
CA LEU A 17 -32.55 22.82 11.86
C LEU A 17 -32.05 21.37 12.03
N VAL A 18 -32.36 20.53 11.06
CA VAL A 18 -31.77 19.22 10.95
C VAL A 18 -30.31 19.41 10.49
N PRO A 19 -29.29 19.01 11.26
CA PRO A 19 -27.94 19.07 10.77
C PRO A 19 -27.82 18.12 9.57
N LEU A 20 -27.43 18.66 8.40
CA LEU A 20 -27.01 17.82 7.27
C LEU A 20 -25.86 16.95 7.77
N GLY A 21 -26.12 15.68 8.00
CA GLY A 21 -25.11 14.70 8.30
C GLY A 21 -24.07 14.73 7.19
N ALA A 22 -22.82 14.98 7.56
CA ALA A 22 -21.70 14.84 6.65
C ALA A 22 -21.75 13.39 6.12
N ALA A 23 -22.10 13.25 4.86
CA ALA A 23 -22.04 11.98 4.17
C ALA A 23 -20.59 11.53 4.22
N SER A 24 -20.30 10.49 5.01
CA SER A 24 -18.99 9.84 4.99
C SER A 24 -18.75 9.36 3.56
N ALA A 25 -17.73 9.90 2.91
CA ALA A 25 -17.32 9.42 1.59
C ALA A 25 -17.15 7.89 1.63
N PRO A 26 -17.62 7.17 0.61
CA PRO A 26 -17.50 5.72 0.60
C PRO A 26 -16.02 5.33 0.73
N ALA A 27 -15.75 4.35 1.59
CA ALA A 27 -14.39 3.87 1.92
C ALA A 27 -13.71 3.13 0.75
N THR A 28 -14.11 3.38 -0.49
CA THR A 28 -13.76 2.59 -1.67
C THR A 28 -12.49 3.03 -2.38
N ASP A 29 -11.81 4.09 -1.91
CA ASP A 29 -10.66 4.61 -2.66
C ASP A 29 -9.44 4.89 -1.78
N ARG A 30 -9.15 4.00 -0.83
CA ARG A 30 -7.85 4.04 -0.15
C ARG A 30 -6.87 3.23 -0.96
N PRO A 31 -5.92 3.85 -1.65
CA PRO A 31 -4.85 3.10 -2.28
C PRO A 31 -4.17 2.25 -1.21
N GLY A 32 -3.97 0.94 -1.47
CA GLY A 32 -3.31 0.03 -0.55
C GLY A 32 -1.93 0.53 -0.13
N PRO A 33 -1.20 -0.20 0.73
CA PRO A 33 0.04 0.28 1.33
C PRO A 33 1.06 0.71 0.29
N CYS A 34 1.79 1.80 0.59
CA CYS A 34 2.88 2.33 -0.24
C CYS A 34 2.48 2.66 -1.69
N ALA A 35 1.29 3.23 -1.89
CA ALA A 35 0.88 3.81 -3.17
C ALA A 35 1.65 5.11 -3.41
N LEU A 36 2.86 4.98 -3.91
CA LEU A 36 3.77 6.09 -4.17
C LEU A 36 3.91 6.27 -5.67
N ASP A 37 3.38 7.37 -6.19
CA ASP A 37 3.66 7.78 -7.56
C ASP A 37 5.11 8.22 -7.72
N ARG A 38 5.64 8.06 -8.92
CA ARG A 38 6.95 8.63 -9.24
C ARG A 38 6.83 10.14 -9.32
N VAL A 39 7.75 10.83 -8.64
CA VAL A 39 7.83 12.29 -8.73
C VAL A 39 8.64 12.71 -9.96
N GLU A 40 8.47 13.95 -10.37
CA GLU A 40 9.22 14.52 -11.49
C GLU A 40 10.74 14.32 -11.29
N ASN A 41 11.44 13.98 -12.35
CA ASN A 41 12.89 13.69 -12.37
C ASN A 41 13.35 12.51 -11.48
N GLU A 42 12.43 11.74 -10.90
CA GLU A 42 12.79 10.55 -10.13
C GLU A 42 13.08 9.37 -11.06
N THR A 43 14.24 8.74 -10.87
CA THR A 43 14.54 7.49 -11.56
C THR A 43 13.73 6.33 -11.00
N VAL A 44 13.52 5.27 -11.80
CA VAL A 44 12.84 4.04 -11.32
C VAL A 44 13.52 3.46 -10.08
N ARG A 45 14.86 3.47 -10.04
CA ARG A 45 15.64 2.97 -8.89
C ARG A 45 15.41 3.79 -7.62
N GLN A 46 15.28 5.11 -7.72
CA GLN A 46 14.95 5.98 -6.58
C GLN A 46 13.55 5.71 -6.08
N TRP A 47 12.58 5.59 -6.97
CA TRP A 47 11.22 5.22 -6.64
C TRP A 47 11.14 3.86 -5.92
N VAL A 48 11.81 2.83 -6.45
CA VAL A 48 11.86 1.50 -5.80
C VAL A 48 12.43 1.60 -4.38
N LYS A 49 13.50 2.37 -4.16
CA LYS A 49 14.04 2.60 -2.81
C LYS A 49 13.04 3.28 -1.89
N ARG A 50 12.20 4.21 -2.40
CA ARG A 50 11.13 4.82 -1.60
C ARG A 50 10.05 3.81 -1.24
N VAL A 51 9.66 2.95 -2.18
CA VAL A 51 8.68 1.87 -1.92
C VAL A 51 9.22 0.91 -0.87
N ILE A 52 10.49 0.49 -0.96
CA ILE A 52 11.13 -0.38 0.04
C ILE A 52 11.10 0.27 1.44
N ARG A 53 11.51 1.55 1.56
CA ARG A 53 11.48 2.26 2.84
C ARG A 53 10.07 2.44 3.39
N CYS A 54 9.09 2.65 2.52
CA CYS A 54 7.69 2.73 2.93
C CYS A 54 7.19 1.38 3.47
N ALA A 55 7.47 0.29 2.75
CA ALA A 55 7.06 -1.05 3.15
C ALA A 55 7.76 -1.47 4.45
N GLU A 56 9.06 -1.19 4.59
CA GLU A 56 9.84 -1.52 5.78
C GLU A 56 9.33 -0.78 7.03
N ARG A 57 9.01 0.50 6.95
CA ARG A 57 8.38 1.23 8.08
C ARG A 57 7.06 0.63 8.53
N ARG A 58 6.38 -0.11 7.68
CA ARG A 58 5.11 -0.77 7.98
C ARG A 58 5.28 -2.21 8.47
N TRP A 59 6.30 -2.87 8.00
CA TRP A 59 6.64 -4.26 8.32
C TRP A 59 8.16 -4.37 8.48
N GLU A 60 8.61 -4.12 9.69
CA GLU A 60 10.03 -4.18 10.03
C GLU A 60 10.68 -5.49 9.60
N VAL A 61 11.87 -5.39 9.03
CA VAL A 61 12.64 -6.56 8.57
C VAL A 61 14.03 -6.61 9.24
N PRO A 62 14.61 -7.79 9.42
CA PRO A 62 15.98 -7.92 9.91
C PRO A 62 16.97 -7.13 9.04
N GLY A 63 17.74 -6.22 9.64
CA GLY A 63 18.68 -5.34 8.96
C GLY A 63 18.04 -4.11 8.30
N GLY A 64 16.72 -3.90 8.48
CA GLY A 64 16.01 -2.71 8.05
C GLY A 64 16.01 -2.45 6.55
N ALA A 65 15.64 -1.22 6.18
CA ALA A 65 15.56 -0.80 4.78
C ALA A 65 16.93 -0.87 4.06
N ALA A 66 18.04 -0.71 4.77
CA ALA A 66 19.38 -0.77 4.16
C ALA A 66 19.65 -2.17 3.58
N LYS A 67 19.39 -3.21 4.38
CA LYS A 67 19.53 -4.60 3.93
C LYS A 67 18.55 -4.95 2.82
N ALA A 68 17.31 -4.55 2.92
CA ALA A 68 16.31 -4.78 1.88
C ALA A 68 16.71 -4.13 0.53
N ILE A 69 17.24 -2.89 0.57
CA ILE A 69 17.74 -2.21 -0.63
C ILE A 69 18.98 -2.91 -1.21
N CYS A 70 19.87 -3.38 -0.34
CA CYS A 70 21.06 -4.15 -0.77
C CYS A 70 20.64 -5.42 -1.52
N ILE A 71 19.75 -6.23 -0.93
CA ILE A 71 19.21 -7.43 -1.58
C ILE A 71 18.58 -7.11 -2.93
N ALA A 72 17.66 -6.15 -2.98
CA ALA A 72 17.00 -5.75 -4.21
C ALA A 72 17.98 -5.24 -5.29
N LYS A 73 19.08 -4.61 -4.88
CA LYS A 73 20.15 -4.17 -5.79
C LYS A 73 20.89 -5.37 -6.38
N VAL A 74 21.22 -6.37 -5.58
CA VAL A 74 21.89 -7.59 -6.04
C VAL A 74 20.97 -8.40 -6.95
N GLU A 75 19.72 -8.59 -6.56
CA GLU A 75 18.74 -9.40 -7.28
C GLU A 75 18.40 -8.84 -8.68
N SER A 76 18.14 -7.56 -8.78
CA SER A 76 17.62 -6.97 -10.03
C SER A 76 18.24 -5.63 -10.44
N GLY A 77 19.22 -5.11 -9.70
CA GLY A 77 19.65 -3.73 -9.85
C GLY A 77 18.55 -2.72 -9.52
N LEU A 78 17.59 -3.06 -8.65
CA LEU A 78 16.39 -2.26 -8.36
C LEU A 78 15.49 -2.06 -9.59
N ASN A 79 15.44 -3.03 -10.49
CA ASN A 79 14.60 -3.00 -11.68
C ASN A 79 13.30 -3.78 -11.48
N PRO A 80 12.13 -3.13 -11.45
CA PRO A 80 10.86 -3.82 -11.28
C PRO A 80 10.47 -4.70 -12.48
N LYS A 81 11.11 -4.49 -13.64
CA LYS A 81 10.85 -5.26 -14.86
C LYS A 81 11.91 -6.35 -15.12
N ALA A 82 12.77 -6.61 -14.15
CA ALA A 82 13.79 -7.64 -14.28
C ALA A 82 13.14 -9.03 -14.42
N VAL A 83 13.65 -9.79 -15.38
CA VAL A 83 13.33 -11.18 -15.65
C VAL A 83 14.63 -11.91 -15.82
N SER A 84 14.84 -13.02 -15.09
CA SER A 84 16.03 -13.86 -15.27
C SER A 84 16.08 -14.50 -16.67
N ALA A 85 17.24 -14.97 -17.12
CA ALA A 85 17.43 -15.49 -18.48
C ALA A 85 16.43 -16.59 -18.87
N GLY A 86 16.02 -17.44 -17.92
CA GLY A 86 15.02 -18.50 -18.15
C GLY A 86 13.58 -18.08 -17.81
N GLY A 87 13.36 -16.82 -17.39
CA GLY A 87 12.02 -16.41 -16.93
C GLY A 87 11.62 -16.93 -15.55
N GLU A 88 12.55 -17.57 -14.84
CA GLU A 88 12.28 -18.24 -13.57
C GLU A 88 12.09 -17.30 -12.40
N TYR A 89 12.71 -16.10 -12.47
CA TYR A 89 12.68 -15.10 -11.40
C TYR A 89 12.25 -13.73 -11.92
N LEU A 90 11.41 -13.04 -11.14
CA LEU A 90 10.69 -11.87 -11.60
C LEU A 90 10.78 -10.69 -10.62
N GLY A 91 10.98 -9.49 -11.17
CA GLY A 91 10.80 -8.20 -10.51
C GLY A 91 11.94 -7.80 -9.58
N VAL A 92 11.66 -6.84 -8.70
CA VAL A 92 12.64 -6.16 -7.83
C VAL A 92 13.42 -7.15 -6.96
N PHE A 93 12.73 -8.12 -6.36
CA PHE A 93 13.30 -9.12 -5.45
C PHE A 93 13.43 -10.50 -6.08
N GLN A 94 13.30 -10.63 -7.39
CA GLN A 94 13.48 -11.87 -8.14
C GLN A 94 12.70 -13.03 -7.52
N HIS A 95 11.40 -12.84 -7.33
CA HIS A 95 10.53 -13.93 -6.86
C HIS A 95 10.44 -15.03 -7.92
N ALA A 96 10.52 -16.30 -7.48
CA ALA A 96 10.29 -17.43 -8.37
C ALA A 96 8.91 -17.35 -9.02
N ALA A 97 8.87 -17.40 -10.35
CA ALA A 97 7.64 -17.27 -11.14
C ALA A 97 6.60 -18.33 -10.76
N SER A 98 7.04 -19.58 -10.54
CA SER A 98 6.19 -20.69 -10.12
C SER A 98 5.56 -20.51 -8.72
N ALA A 99 6.26 -19.80 -7.82
CA ALA A 99 5.78 -19.55 -6.47
C ALA A 99 4.99 -18.23 -6.33
N TRP A 100 4.98 -17.40 -7.37
CA TRP A 100 4.41 -16.07 -7.29
C TRP A 100 2.91 -16.04 -6.96
N PRO A 101 2.03 -16.86 -7.56
CA PRO A 101 0.61 -16.84 -7.25
C PRO A 101 0.32 -17.07 -5.77
N ASP A 102 1.01 -18.03 -5.16
CA ASP A 102 0.86 -18.33 -3.74
C ASP A 102 1.43 -17.19 -2.87
N ARG A 103 2.62 -16.70 -3.20
CA ARG A 103 3.21 -15.54 -2.50
C ARG A 103 2.31 -14.32 -2.55
N TYR A 104 1.75 -14.00 -3.71
CA TYR A 104 0.81 -12.90 -3.85
C TYR A 104 -0.41 -13.09 -2.96
N ARG A 105 -1.07 -14.26 -3.01
CA ARG A 105 -2.23 -14.59 -2.20
C ARG A 105 -1.94 -14.49 -0.70
N ASP A 106 -0.83 -15.08 -0.25
CA ASP A 106 -0.53 -15.22 1.17
C ASP A 106 0.01 -13.94 1.80
N TRP A 107 0.71 -13.13 1.01
CA TRP A 107 1.38 -11.92 1.49
C TRP A 107 0.71 -10.61 1.08
N THR A 108 -0.45 -10.64 0.42
CA THR A 108 -1.27 -9.45 0.16
C THR A 108 -2.63 -9.55 0.84
N ARG A 109 -3.43 -8.50 0.72
CA ARG A 109 -4.84 -8.49 1.13
C ARG A 109 -5.66 -7.97 -0.02
N ARG A 110 -6.76 -8.64 -0.34
CA ARG A 110 -7.66 -8.25 -1.43
C ARG A 110 -8.07 -6.77 -1.35
N VAL A 111 -8.35 -6.28 -0.15
CA VAL A 111 -8.75 -4.88 0.08
C VAL A 111 -7.66 -3.84 -0.27
N TRP A 112 -6.43 -4.26 -0.57
CA TRP A 112 -5.36 -3.36 -1.00
C TRP A 112 -5.36 -3.10 -2.49
N GLU A 113 -6.12 -3.87 -3.28
CA GLU A 113 -6.23 -3.72 -4.74
C GLU A 113 -4.87 -3.61 -5.44
N LEU A 114 -3.93 -4.44 -4.99
CA LEU A 114 -2.59 -4.49 -5.58
C LEU A 114 -2.64 -5.20 -6.93
N ASP A 115 -1.85 -4.71 -7.88
CA ASP A 115 -1.63 -5.38 -9.17
C ASP A 115 -0.99 -6.76 -8.95
N GLU A 116 -1.62 -7.82 -9.45
CA GLU A 116 -1.19 -9.21 -9.23
C GLU A 116 0.11 -9.59 -9.96
N ARG A 117 0.57 -8.76 -10.88
CA ARG A 117 1.77 -9.08 -11.69
C ARG A 117 3.04 -8.97 -10.85
N ALA A 118 3.88 -10.00 -10.91
CA ALA A 118 5.19 -10.01 -10.27
C ALA A 118 6.11 -8.86 -10.73
N LEU A 119 5.90 -8.34 -11.94
CA LEU A 119 6.62 -7.21 -12.51
C LEU A 119 6.05 -5.85 -12.10
N ASN A 120 5.07 -5.81 -11.19
CA ASN A 120 4.68 -4.58 -10.52
C ASN A 120 5.62 -4.33 -9.34
N GLY A 121 6.44 -3.29 -9.42
CA GLY A 121 7.50 -3.03 -8.44
C GLY A 121 6.97 -2.78 -7.02
N ARG A 122 5.79 -2.17 -6.87
CA ARG A 122 5.15 -1.98 -5.57
C ARG A 122 4.72 -3.30 -4.97
N THR A 123 3.97 -4.10 -5.70
CA THR A 123 3.47 -5.40 -5.23
C THR A 123 4.61 -6.37 -4.93
N ASN A 124 5.57 -6.48 -5.84
CA ASN A 124 6.77 -7.31 -5.67
C ASN A 124 7.51 -6.96 -4.37
N THR A 125 7.72 -5.67 -4.12
CA THR A 125 8.37 -5.17 -2.90
C THR A 125 7.55 -5.47 -1.65
N ILE A 126 6.24 -5.23 -1.65
CA ILE A 126 5.38 -5.48 -0.48
C ILE A 126 5.39 -6.97 -0.11
N VAL A 127 5.30 -7.85 -1.09
CA VAL A 127 5.36 -9.31 -0.87
C VAL A 127 6.71 -9.69 -0.25
N ALA A 128 7.83 -9.22 -0.81
CA ALA A 128 9.16 -9.52 -0.28
C ALA A 128 9.36 -9.04 1.16
N ILE A 129 9.01 -7.78 1.45
CA ILE A 129 9.16 -7.19 2.78
C ILE A 129 8.28 -7.92 3.79
N ARG A 130 7.05 -8.28 3.47
CA ARG A 130 6.19 -9.03 4.37
C ARG A 130 6.68 -10.46 4.63
N MET A 131 7.19 -11.13 3.60
CA MET A 131 7.85 -12.43 3.76
C MET A 131 9.05 -12.32 4.68
N ALA A 132 9.91 -11.33 4.48
CA ALA A 132 11.10 -11.12 5.29
C ALA A 132 10.77 -10.68 6.72
N SER A 133 9.72 -9.90 6.92
CA SER A 133 9.22 -9.53 8.25
C SER A 133 8.78 -10.74 9.07
N ALA A 134 8.13 -11.71 8.44
CA ALA A 134 7.63 -12.89 9.13
C ALA A 134 8.67 -14.00 9.27
N ASN A 135 9.54 -14.18 8.28
CA ASN A 135 10.41 -15.38 8.16
C ASN A 135 11.91 -15.05 8.04
N GLY A 136 12.28 -13.77 8.14
CA GLY A 136 13.64 -13.33 7.82
C GLY A 136 13.94 -13.44 6.32
N TRP A 137 15.22 -13.26 5.96
CA TRP A 137 15.69 -13.25 4.58
C TRP A 137 16.07 -14.63 4.03
N GLY A 138 15.57 -15.71 4.61
CA GLY A 138 15.92 -17.09 4.20
C GLY A 138 15.66 -17.37 2.70
N ALA A 139 14.61 -16.79 2.12
CA ALA A 139 14.32 -16.93 0.69
C ALA A 139 15.38 -16.24 -0.22
N TRP A 140 16.23 -15.40 0.34
CA TRP A 140 17.32 -14.68 -0.31
C TRP A 140 18.68 -14.97 0.34
N ALA A 141 18.86 -16.15 0.94
CA ALA A 141 20.08 -16.52 1.66
C ALA A 141 21.34 -16.55 0.76
N GLY A 142 21.16 -16.69 -0.57
CA GLY A 142 22.27 -16.66 -1.54
C GLY A 142 22.82 -15.26 -1.83
N VAL A 143 22.22 -14.19 -1.29
CA VAL A 143 22.65 -12.80 -1.49
C VAL A 143 23.68 -12.42 -0.43
N GLY A 144 24.82 -13.05 -0.43
CA GLY A 144 26.05 -12.80 0.34
C GLY A 144 26.03 -11.61 1.33
N ASP A 145 26.88 -10.63 1.06
CA ASP A 145 27.27 -9.55 2.00
C ASP A 145 26.24 -8.42 2.22
N CYS A 146 24.94 -8.68 2.05
CA CYS A 146 23.93 -7.75 2.49
C CYS A 146 23.63 -7.93 3.99
#